data_bae77c4057c476e7be8ba72ca43fe77b
#
_entry.id   bae77c4057c476e7be8ba72ca43fe77b
#
_cell.length_a   1.000
_cell.length_b   1.000
_cell.length_c   1.000
_cell.angle_alpha   90.00
_cell.angle_beta   90.00
_cell.angle_gamma   90.00
#
_symmetry.space_group_name_H-M   'P 1'
#
loop_
_entity.id
_entity.type
_entity.pdbx_description
1 polymer ?
#
loop_
_entity_poly.entity_id
_entity_poly.type
_entity_poly.pdbx_seq_one_letter_code
_entity_poly.pdbx_strand_id
1 'polypeptide(L)'
;MNASKTDIRITSPDREVLSYSGVPKEHPFVKESPELFWYAVRVTYSRELALKEYLDGECIENFIPMHYEYIVKNERRVRKLVPAVHNLVFIRSSRERIDRIKDEMGMTLPIRYIMDRESRQPIVVPTSQMRSFMAVAGSYDQQLVYLEPSAVAFRKGQRVRVTGGIFAGVEGEFIRVKNDRRVMGSIQGVMAVATTYIHPSLIEPLDL
;
A
#
# COMPACT_ATOMS: atom_id res chain seq x y z
N MET A 1 83.27 7.40 -9.22
CA MET A 1 83.54 6.89 -10.55
C MET A 1 82.19 6.95 -11.32
N ASN A 2 82.14 7.84 -12.18
CA ASN A 2 81.37 8.07 -13.39
C ASN A 2 80.29 7.05 -13.78
N ALA A 3 79.08 7.56 -13.98
CA ALA A 3 78.15 7.03 -14.94
C ALA A 3 77.34 8.17 -15.57
N SER A 4 77.39 8.23 -16.87
CA SER A 4 76.90 9.26 -17.76
C SER A 4 75.38 9.40 -17.78
N LYS A 5 74.97 10.64 -17.88
CA LYS A 5 73.64 11.06 -18.35
C LYS A 5 73.54 10.79 -19.85
N THR A 6 72.47 10.18 -20.30
CA THR A 6 72.04 10.16 -21.70
C THR A 6 70.70 10.81 -21.78
N ASP A 7 70.66 12.02 -22.38
CA ASP A 7 69.43 12.75 -22.75
C ASP A 7 68.78 12.03 -23.95
N ILE A 8 67.52 11.66 -23.80
CA ILE A 8 66.69 11.24 -24.92
C ILE A 8 65.59 12.30 -25.10
N ARG A 9 65.74 13.05 -26.20
CA ARG A 9 64.70 13.94 -26.71
C ARG A 9 63.53 13.09 -27.23
N ILE A 10 62.35 13.31 -26.67
CA ILE A 10 61.12 12.76 -27.21
C ILE A 10 60.49 13.84 -28.08
N THR A 11 60.51 13.62 -29.36
CA THR A 11 59.74 14.35 -30.37
C THR A 11 58.29 13.87 -30.35
N SER A 12 57.37 14.80 -30.24
CA SER A 12 55.92 14.54 -30.31
C SER A 12 55.48 14.18 -31.73
N PRO A 13 54.67 13.15 -31.93
CA PRO A 13 53.91 12.99 -33.13
C PRO A 13 52.46 13.52 -32.94
N ASP A 14 51.98 14.01 -34.03
CA ASP A 14 50.72 14.67 -34.30
C ASP A 14 49.49 14.08 -33.66
N ARG A 15 48.63 15.01 -33.16
CA ARG A 15 47.25 14.72 -32.78
C ARG A 15 46.41 14.51 -34.05
N GLU A 16 46.13 13.28 -34.40
CA GLU A 16 44.99 12.94 -35.24
C GLU A 16 43.71 13.06 -34.40
N VAL A 17 42.88 14.04 -34.76
CA VAL A 17 41.55 14.22 -34.24
C VAL A 17 40.64 13.17 -34.90
N LEU A 18 40.48 12.04 -34.24
CA LEU A 18 39.44 11.07 -34.60
C LEU A 18 38.08 11.66 -34.23
N SER A 19 37.35 12.17 -35.20
CA SER A 19 35.94 12.52 -35.10
C SER A 19 35.10 11.26 -34.87
N TYR A 20 34.71 11.03 -33.63
CA TYR A 20 33.79 9.97 -33.27
C TYR A 20 32.35 10.44 -33.57
N SER A 21 31.89 10.20 -34.81
CA SER A 21 30.48 10.26 -35.18
C SER A 21 29.83 8.90 -34.93
N GLY A 22 29.69 8.53 -33.65
CA GLY A 22 28.93 7.37 -33.23
C GLY A 22 27.65 7.86 -32.55
N VAL A 23 26.54 7.82 -33.25
CA VAL A 23 25.20 7.86 -32.67
C VAL A 23 25.15 6.76 -31.62
N PRO A 24 24.74 7.03 -30.33
CA PRO A 24 24.55 5.97 -29.35
C PRO A 24 23.50 5.02 -29.92
N LYS A 25 23.90 3.76 -30.17
CA LYS A 25 22.94 2.70 -30.44
C LYS A 25 22.04 2.61 -29.17
N GLU A 26 20.78 2.99 -29.34
CA GLU A 26 19.75 2.73 -28.37
C GLU A 26 19.86 1.27 -27.94
N HIS A 27 20.17 1.04 -26.67
CA HIS A 27 20.11 -0.29 -26.08
C HIS A 27 18.62 -0.68 -26.04
N PRO A 28 18.21 -1.73 -26.79
CA PRO A 28 16.84 -2.21 -26.72
C PRO A 28 16.63 -2.85 -25.34
N PHE A 29 15.54 -2.43 -24.70
CA PHE A 29 14.98 -3.05 -23.50
C PHE A 29 15.69 -2.81 -22.15
N VAL A 30 15.65 -1.57 -21.68
CA VAL A 30 15.36 -1.40 -20.27
C VAL A 30 13.86 -1.76 -20.12
N LYS A 31 13.54 -2.97 -19.69
CA LYS A 31 12.22 -3.29 -19.17
C LYS A 31 12.01 -2.38 -17.98
N GLU A 32 11.25 -1.30 -18.16
CA GLU A 32 10.78 -0.50 -17.05
C GLU A 32 10.12 -1.47 -16.07
N SER A 33 10.55 -1.42 -14.81
CA SER A 33 9.93 -2.23 -13.76
C SER A 33 8.44 -1.88 -13.77
N PRO A 34 7.54 -2.86 -13.82
CA PRO A 34 6.12 -2.57 -13.90
C PRO A 34 5.70 -1.67 -12.72
N GLU A 35 5.00 -0.60 -13.03
CA GLU A 35 4.52 0.33 -12.02
C GLU A 35 3.53 -0.39 -11.09
N LEU A 36 3.82 -0.37 -9.78
CA LEU A 36 3.05 -1.11 -8.78
C LEU A 36 2.07 -0.19 -8.07
N PHE A 37 0.80 -0.56 -8.13
CA PHE A 37 -0.29 0.15 -7.49
C PHE A 37 -1.00 -0.72 -6.45
N TRP A 38 -1.64 -0.08 -5.49
CA TRP A 38 -2.56 -0.75 -4.59
C TRP A 38 -3.94 -0.90 -5.23
N TYR A 39 -4.41 -2.12 -5.33
CA TYR A 39 -5.76 -2.46 -5.78
C TYR A 39 -6.58 -3.03 -4.65
N ALA A 40 -7.85 -2.62 -4.58
CA ALA A 40 -8.83 -3.25 -3.70
C ALA A 40 -9.55 -4.36 -4.46
N VAL A 41 -9.52 -5.57 -3.91
CA VAL A 41 -10.17 -6.74 -4.52
C VAL A 41 -11.10 -7.42 -3.53
N ARG A 42 -12.11 -8.11 -4.07
CA ARG A 42 -12.94 -9.05 -3.31
C ARG A 42 -12.56 -10.47 -3.69
N VAL A 43 -12.42 -11.33 -2.69
CA VAL A 43 -12.34 -12.79 -2.86
C VAL A 43 -13.57 -13.42 -2.25
N THR A 44 -14.28 -14.26 -2.99
CA THR A 44 -15.54 -14.86 -2.50
C THR A 44 -15.31 -16.02 -1.54
N TYR A 45 -16.36 -16.38 -0.78
CA TYR A 45 -16.38 -17.50 0.15
C TYR A 45 -15.42 -17.40 1.33
N SER A 46 -15.17 -16.19 1.83
CA SER A 46 -14.29 -15.95 3.00
C SER A 46 -12.91 -16.61 2.86
N ARG A 47 -12.33 -16.50 1.65
CA ARG A 47 -11.00 -17.05 1.32
C ARG A 47 -9.88 -16.02 1.37
N GLU A 48 -10.06 -14.97 2.14
CA GLU A 48 -9.07 -13.87 2.27
C GLU A 48 -7.71 -14.39 2.73
N LEU A 49 -7.70 -15.28 3.72
CA LEU A 49 -6.47 -15.84 4.26
C LEU A 49 -5.78 -16.79 3.28
N ALA A 50 -6.54 -17.57 2.50
CA ALA A 50 -5.99 -18.42 1.45
C ALA A 50 -5.36 -17.59 0.33
N LEU A 51 -6.01 -16.48 -0.05
CA LEU A 51 -5.42 -15.56 -1.02
C LEU A 51 -4.16 -14.90 -0.47
N LYS A 52 -4.17 -14.50 0.81
CA LYS A 52 -2.97 -13.95 1.47
C LYS A 52 -1.81 -14.93 1.43
N GLU A 53 -2.03 -16.19 1.81
CA GLU A 53 -1.00 -17.22 1.80
C GLU A 53 -0.38 -17.41 0.40
N TYR A 54 -1.21 -17.42 -0.64
CA TYR A 54 -0.74 -17.46 -2.03
C TYR A 54 0.11 -16.23 -2.37
N LEU A 55 -0.39 -15.02 -2.07
CA LEU A 55 0.32 -13.76 -2.38
C LEU A 55 1.65 -13.64 -1.63
N ASP A 56 1.69 -14.07 -0.36
CA ASP A 56 2.92 -14.12 0.42
C ASP A 56 3.94 -15.08 -0.19
N GLY A 57 3.49 -16.26 -0.67
CA GLY A 57 4.34 -17.23 -1.37
C GLY A 57 4.92 -16.67 -2.68
N GLU A 58 4.18 -15.81 -3.36
CA GLU A 58 4.60 -15.11 -4.58
C GLU A 58 5.37 -13.80 -4.31
N CYS A 59 5.67 -13.49 -3.05
CA CYS A 59 6.30 -12.24 -2.61
C CYS A 59 5.55 -10.99 -3.11
N ILE A 60 4.22 -11.03 -3.14
CA ILE A 60 3.36 -9.91 -3.52
C ILE A 60 2.86 -9.20 -2.26
N GLU A 61 3.17 -7.91 -2.15
CA GLU A 61 2.72 -7.09 -1.03
C GLU A 61 1.20 -7.04 -0.97
N ASN A 62 0.64 -7.39 0.18
CA ASN A 62 -0.81 -7.44 0.38
C ASN A 62 -1.19 -7.01 1.80
N PHE A 63 -2.46 -6.64 1.98
CA PHE A 63 -2.98 -6.27 3.28
C PHE A 63 -4.44 -6.69 3.42
N ILE A 64 -4.76 -7.30 4.56
CA ILE A 64 -6.13 -7.62 4.98
C ILE A 64 -6.38 -6.90 6.30
N PRO A 65 -7.43 -6.07 6.42
CA PRO A 65 -7.84 -5.54 7.71
C PRO A 65 -8.25 -6.68 8.65
N MET A 66 -7.60 -6.79 9.80
CA MET A 66 -7.82 -7.87 10.75
C MET A 66 -8.26 -7.31 12.11
N HIS A 67 -9.00 -8.10 12.88
CA HIS A 67 -9.27 -7.81 14.28
C HIS A 67 -9.26 -9.10 15.12
N TYR A 68 -9.16 -8.95 16.43
CA TYR A 68 -9.26 -10.08 17.32
C TYR A 68 -10.71 -10.38 17.69
N GLU A 69 -11.09 -11.64 17.58
CA GLU A 69 -12.38 -12.15 18.01
C GLU A 69 -12.20 -13.28 19.02
N TYR A 70 -13.12 -13.40 19.99
CA TYR A 70 -13.16 -14.53 20.92
C TYR A 70 -14.08 -15.60 20.37
N ILE A 71 -13.50 -16.74 20.03
CA ILE A 71 -14.24 -17.94 19.61
C ILE A 71 -14.23 -18.98 20.72
N VAL A 72 -15.30 -19.75 20.83
CA VAL A 72 -15.34 -20.89 21.74
C VAL A 72 -14.84 -22.14 21.00
N LYS A 73 -13.73 -22.70 21.46
CA LYS A 73 -13.17 -23.96 20.96
C LYS A 73 -12.97 -24.91 22.16
N ASN A 74 -13.58 -26.08 22.10
CA ASN A 74 -13.52 -27.08 23.21
C ASN A 74 -13.85 -26.45 24.59
N GLU A 75 -14.98 -25.73 24.66
CA GLU A 75 -15.48 -25.05 25.86
C GLU A 75 -14.57 -23.92 26.41
N ARG A 76 -13.49 -23.60 25.71
CA ARG A 76 -12.57 -22.54 26.12
C ARG A 76 -12.69 -21.34 25.14
N ARG A 77 -12.67 -20.14 25.70
CA ARG A 77 -12.56 -18.90 24.91
C ARG A 77 -11.14 -18.75 24.41
N VAL A 78 -11.00 -18.77 23.08
CA VAL A 78 -9.71 -18.58 22.40
C VAL A 78 -9.77 -17.29 21.61
N ARG A 79 -8.77 -16.43 21.79
CA ARG A 79 -8.61 -15.20 21.00
C ARG A 79 -8.03 -15.56 19.62
N LYS A 80 -8.74 -15.23 18.56
CA LYS A 80 -8.33 -15.50 17.18
C LYS A 80 -8.30 -14.20 16.37
N LEU A 81 -7.29 -14.05 15.52
CA LEU A 81 -7.21 -12.96 14.55
C LEU A 81 -8.01 -13.37 13.30
N VAL A 82 -8.99 -12.57 12.94
CA VAL A 82 -9.90 -12.82 11.81
C VAL A 82 -10.03 -11.58 10.92
N PRO A 83 -10.42 -11.70 9.65
CA PRO A 83 -10.69 -10.56 8.78
C PRO A 83 -11.78 -9.66 9.40
N ALA A 84 -11.49 -8.37 9.52
CA ALA A 84 -12.43 -7.39 10.06
C ALA A 84 -13.50 -7.00 9.03
N VAL A 85 -13.19 -7.19 7.76
CA VAL A 85 -14.10 -6.95 6.62
C VAL A 85 -14.07 -8.16 5.71
N HIS A 86 -15.23 -8.79 5.56
CA HIS A 86 -15.34 -9.99 4.74
C HIS A 86 -15.04 -9.75 3.26
N ASN A 87 -14.33 -10.70 2.68
CA ASN A 87 -14.01 -10.74 1.25
C ASN A 87 -13.14 -9.58 0.74
N LEU A 88 -12.48 -8.79 1.60
CA LEU A 88 -11.66 -7.65 1.20
C LEU A 88 -10.18 -7.94 1.37
N VAL A 89 -9.43 -7.76 0.27
CA VAL A 89 -7.97 -7.84 0.25
C VAL A 89 -7.42 -6.66 -0.55
N PHE A 90 -6.36 -6.05 -0.07
CA PHE A 90 -5.58 -5.06 -0.81
C PHE A 90 -4.32 -5.74 -1.35
N ILE A 91 -4.01 -5.50 -2.63
CA ILE A 91 -2.86 -6.10 -3.32
C ILE A 91 -2.05 -4.98 -3.96
N ARG A 92 -0.74 -4.96 -3.72
CA ARG A 92 0.18 -4.06 -4.41
C ARG A 92 0.90 -4.79 -5.53
N SER A 93 0.50 -4.52 -6.76
CA SER A 93 1.07 -5.19 -7.94
C SER A 93 0.78 -4.39 -9.20
N SER A 94 1.27 -4.86 -10.35
CA SER A 94 0.77 -4.39 -11.64
C SER A 94 -0.59 -5.05 -11.94
N ARG A 95 -1.39 -4.37 -12.76
CA ARG A 95 -2.71 -4.88 -13.18
C ARG A 95 -2.58 -6.22 -13.91
N GLU A 96 -1.61 -6.32 -14.80
CA GLU A 96 -1.37 -7.52 -15.61
C GLU A 96 -1.02 -8.74 -14.74
N ARG A 97 -0.27 -8.51 -13.65
CA ARG A 97 0.05 -9.60 -12.71
C ARG A 97 -1.18 -10.06 -11.94
N ILE A 98 -2.02 -9.12 -11.47
CA ILE A 98 -3.28 -9.48 -10.79
C ILE A 98 -4.23 -10.20 -11.75
N ASP A 99 -4.35 -9.76 -13.00
CA ASP A 99 -5.21 -10.40 -13.99
C ASP A 99 -4.74 -11.83 -14.29
N ARG A 100 -3.44 -12.09 -14.41
CA ARG A 100 -2.88 -13.44 -14.50
C ARG A 100 -3.25 -14.31 -13.28
N ILE A 101 -3.09 -13.80 -12.08
CA ILE A 101 -3.46 -14.51 -10.85
C ILE A 101 -4.95 -14.86 -10.86
N LYS A 102 -5.81 -13.95 -11.29
CA LYS A 102 -7.25 -14.20 -11.40
C LYS A 102 -7.56 -15.36 -12.38
N ASP A 103 -6.88 -15.39 -13.51
CA ASP A 103 -7.05 -16.42 -14.53
C ASP A 103 -6.52 -17.78 -14.04
N GLU A 104 -5.35 -17.80 -13.42
CA GLU A 104 -4.72 -19.01 -12.86
C GLU A 104 -5.54 -19.60 -11.71
N MET A 105 -6.03 -18.76 -10.82
CA MET A 105 -6.80 -19.19 -9.64
C MET A 105 -8.25 -19.57 -10.00
N GLY A 106 -8.83 -18.94 -11.01
CA GLY A 106 -10.15 -19.23 -11.52
C GLY A 106 -11.21 -19.37 -10.42
N MET A 107 -11.89 -20.51 -10.39
CA MET A 107 -12.93 -20.80 -9.39
C MET A 107 -12.37 -21.20 -8.01
N THR A 108 -11.09 -21.55 -7.92
CA THR A 108 -10.46 -21.93 -6.64
C THR A 108 -10.35 -20.74 -5.69
N LEU A 109 -9.91 -19.57 -6.20
CA LEU A 109 -9.85 -18.31 -5.48
C LEU A 109 -10.45 -17.20 -6.37
N PRO A 110 -11.79 -17.09 -6.46
CA PRO A 110 -12.42 -16.12 -7.35
C PRO A 110 -12.16 -14.69 -6.88
N ILE A 111 -11.29 -13.99 -7.59
CA ILE A 111 -10.86 -12.62 -7.30
C ILE A 111 -11.61 -11.65 -8.23
N ARG A 112 -12.14 -10.57 -7.67
CA ARG A 112 -12.80 -9.50 -8.43
C ARG A 112 -12.30 -8.15 -7.94
N TYR A 113 -11.97 -7.23 -8.86
CA TYR A 113 -11.70 -5.86 -8.50
C TYR A 113 -12.93 -5.19 -7.90
N ILE A 114 -12.69 -4.32 -6.93
CA ILE A 114 -13.69 -3.32 -6.56
C ILE A 114 -13.59 -2.21 -7.61
N MET A 115 -14.72 -1.94 -8.27
CA MET A 115 -14.80 -1.00 -9.38
C MET A 115 -15.27 0.36 -8.89
N ASP A 116 -14.67 1.41 -9.40
CA ASP A 116 -15.21 2.75 -9.27
C ASP A 116 -16.56 2.87 -9.98
N ARG A 117 -17.52 3.54 -9.35
CA ARG A 117 -18.89 3.59 -9.85
C ARG A 117 -19.05 4.46 -11.10
N GLU A 118 -18.23 5.51 -11.21
CA GLU A 118 -18.30 6.48 -12.30
C GLU A 118 -17.48 6.04 -13.49
N SER A 119 -16.18 5.78 -13.26
CA SER A 119 -15.24 5.42 -14.33
C SER A 119 -15.36 3.96 -14.79
N ARG A 120 -16.01 3.10 -13.99
CA ARG A 120 -16.08 1.64 -14.24
C ARG A 120 -14.71 0.98 -14.37
N GLN A 121 -13.67 1.60 -13.78
CA GLN A 121 -12.32 1.03 -13.71
C GLN A 121 -12.06 0.45 -12.32
N PRO A 122 -11.11 -0.50 -12.20
CA PRO A 122 -10.62 -0.95 -10.89
C PRO A 122 -10.14 0.22 -10.04
N ILE A 123 -10.54 0.26 -8.78
CA ILE A 123 -10.09 1.30 -7.85
C ILE A 123 -8.60 1.10 -7.58
N VAL A 124 -7.81 2.12 -7.93
CA VAL A 124 -6.42 2.27 -7.54
C VAL A 124 -6.36 3.11 -6.28
N VAL A 125 -5.82 2.53 -5.21
CA VAL A 125 -5.71 3.19 -3.91
C VAL A 125 -4.43 4.01 -3.85
N PRO A 126 -4.49 5.33 -3.62
CA PRO A 126 -3.31 6.15 -3.42
C PRO A 126 -2.47 5.63 -2.25
N THR A 127 -1.14 5.58 -2.43
CA THR A 127 -0.22 5.05 -1.40
C THR A 127 -0.34 5.79 -0.06
N SER A 128 -0.62 7.10 -0.09
CA SER A 128 -0.85 7.89 1.13
C SER A 128 -2.08 7.42 1.91
N GLN A 129 -3.21 7.20 1.22
CA GLN A 129 -4.42 6.66 1.83
C GLN A 129 -4.19 5.24 2.38
N MET A 130 -3.52 4.39 1.61
CA MET A 130 -3.22 3.02 2.04
C MET A 130 -2.31 3.00 3.28
N ARG A 131 -1.30 3.87 3.33
CA ARG A 131 -0.40 4.00 4.48
C ARG A 131 -1.16 4.39 5.75
N SER A 132 -1.98 5.43 5.70
CA SER A 132 -2.79 5.88 6.85
C SER A 132 -3.78 4.80 7.27
N PHE A 133 -4.42 4.13 6.31
CA PHE A 133 -5.34 3.03 6.59
C PHE A 133 -4.63 1.85 7.27
N MET A 134 -3.49 1.41 6.76
CA MET A 134 -2.69 0.32 7.35
C MET A 134 -2.19 0.66 8.75
N ALA A 135 -1.77 1.89 8.98
CA ALA A 135 -1.31 2.33 10.30
C ALA A 135 -2.39 2.23 11.36
N VAL A 136 -3.65 2.50 11.01
CA VAL A 136 -4.79 2.33 11.92
C VAL A 136 -5.23 0.88 12.00
N ALA A 137 -5.54 0.25 10.88
CA ALA A 137 -6.08 -1.11 10.83
C ALA A 137 -5.09 -2.17 11.32
N GLY A 138 -3.78 -1.95 11.12
CA GLY A 138 -2.70 -2.84 11.56
C GLY A 138 -2.46 -2.83 13.06
N SER A 139 -3.06 -1.92 13.82
CA SER A 139 -3.01 -1.98 15.29
C SER A 139 -3.84 -3.12 15.87
N TYR A 140 -4.76 -3.70 15.09
CA TYR A 140 -5.69 -4.78 15.48
C TYR A 140 -6.51 -4.47 16.73
N ASP A 141 -6.68 -3.19 17.06
CA ASP A 141 -7.45 -2.76 18.23
C ASP A 141 -8.92 -3.11 18.05
N GLN A 142 -9.53 -3.67 19.10
CA GLN A 142 -10.94 -4.07 19.07
C GLN A 142 -11.92 -2.89 19.03
N GLN A 143 -11.46 -1.71 19.40
CA GLN A 143 -12.28 -0.48 19.40
C GLN A 143 -12.25 0.25 18.03
N LEU A 144 -11.51 -0.26 17.05
CA LEU A 144 -11.56 0.27 15.69
C LEU A 144 -12.98 0.13 15.13
N VAL A 145 -13.41 1.12 14.38
CA VAL A 145 -14.70 1.10 13.70
C VAL A 145 -14.48 1.12 12.20
N TYR A 146 -14.84 0.04 11.54
CA TYR A 146 -14.82 -0.05 10.08
C TYR A 146 -16.13 0.51 9.52
N LEU A 147 -16.02 1.38 8.53
CA LEU A 147 -17.13 2.12 7.94
C LEU A 147 -17.24 1.82 6.45
N GLU A 148 -18.44 1.55 5.99
CA GLU A 148 -18.77 1.41 4.57
C GLU A 148 -18.65 2.75 3.82
N PRO A 149 -18.40 2.75 2.48
CA PRO A 149 -18.26 3.98 1.70
C PRO A 149 -19.46 4.93 1.83
N SER A 150 -20.67 4.38 1.90
CA SER A 150 -21.90 5.15 2.11
C SER A 150 -21.94 5.90 3.44
N ALA A 151 -21.41 5.28 4.50
CA ALA A 151 -21.34 5.91 5.81
C ALA A 151 -20.25 6.99 5.89
N VAL A 152 -19.22 6.90 5.07
CA VAL A 152 -18.12 7.90 4.98
C VAL A 152 -18.59 9.17 4.29
N ALA A 153 -19.37 9.06 3.21
CA ALA A 153 -19.82 10.19 2.40
C ALA A 153 -20.60 11.26 3.20
N PHE A 154 -21.22 10.88 4.32
CA PHE A 154 -21.94 11.79 5.21
C PHE A 154 -21.11 12.36 6.37
N ARG A 155 -19.82 11.98 6.47
CA ARG A 155 -18.94 12.40 7.55
C ARG A 155 -17.84 13.28 6.98
N LYS A 156 -18.05 14.59 6.97
CA LYS A 156 -17.00 15.56 6.67
C LYS A 156 -16.35 15.96 7.98
N GLY A 157 -15.04 15.74 8.08
CA GLY A 157 -14.22 16.15 9.19
C GLY A 157 -13.10 17.07 8.75
N GLN A 158 -12.50 17.80 9.68
CA GLN A 158 -11.30 18.55 9.44
C GLN A 158 -10.14 17.57 9.19
N ARG A 159 -9.29 17.84 8.20
CA ARG A 159 -8.07 17.06 7.99
C ARG A 159 -7.09 17.35 9.12
N VAL A 160 -6.54 16.26 9.67
CA VAL A 160 -5.66 16.33 10.85
C VAL A 160 -4.55 15.29 10.75
N ARG A 161 -3.48 15.55 11.53
CA ARG A 161 -2.44 14.57 11.83
C ARG A 161 -2.45 14.27 13.33
N VAL A 162 -2.26 13.00 13.67
CA VAL A 162 -2.06 12.58 15.06
C VAL A 162 -0.60 12.79 15.45
N THR A 163 -0.36 13.54 16.53
CA THR A 163 0.99 13.94 16.96
C THR A 163 1.59 12.99 18.01
N GLY A 164 0.78 12.08 18.61
CA GLY A 164 1.27 11.20 19.66
C GLY A 164 0.44 9.93 19.84
N GLY A 165 0.95 9.02 20.71
CA GLY A 165 0.33 7.73 20.97
C GLY A 165 0.60 6.70 19.88
N ILE A 166 -0.16 5.58 19.92
CA ILE A 166 0.01 4.45 18.98
C ILE A 166 -0.32 4.80 17.52
N PHE A 167 -1.03 5.89 17.30
CA PHE A 167 -1.41 6.39 15.97
C PHE A 167 -0.59 7.62 15.54
N ALA A 168 0.55 7.91 16.20
CA ALA A 168 1.39 9.05 15.84
C ALA A 168 1.77 9.02 14.35
N GLY A 169 1.64 10.17 13.66
CA GLY A 169 1.90 10.31 12.22
C GLY A 169 0.75 9.91 11.31
N VAL A 170 -0.34 9.34 11.82
CA VAL A 170 -1.53 9.04 11.02
C VAL A 170 -2.22 10.34 10.61
N GLU A 171 -2.48 10.47 9.31
CA GLU A 171 -3.30 11.54 8.75
C GLU A 171 -4.68 11.03 8.38
N GLY A 172 -5.69 11.85 8.64
CA GLY A 172 -7.07 11.47 8.35
C GLY A 172 -8.05 12.60 8.63
N GLU A 173 -9.33 12.27 8.65
CA GLU A 173 -10.39 13.21 9.00
C GLU A 173 -10.76 13.06 10.48
N PHE A 174 -10.84 14.19 11.18
CA PHE A 174 -11.29 14.21 12.57
C PHE A 174 -12.81 14.19 12.62
N ILE A 175 -13.36 13.10 13.10
CA ILE A 175 -14.81 12.86 13.09
C ILE A 175 -15.33 12.48 14.49
N ARG A 176 -16.65 12.55 14.63
CA ARG A 176 -17.34 12.03 15.82
C ARG A 176 -18.09 10.74 15.47
N VAL A 177 -17.76 9.66 16.18
CA VAL A 177 -18.46 8.36 16.06
C VAL A 177 -19.00 7.96 17.42
N LYS A 178 -20.31 7.76 17.55
CA LYS A 178 -20.96 7.40 18.82
C LYS A 178 -20.54 8.28 20.00
N ASN A 179 -20.52 9.62 19.78
CA ASN A 179 -20.05 10.66 20.71
C ASN A 179 -18.55 10.72 20.99
N ASP A 180 -17.76 9.78 20.53
CA ASP A 180 -16.31 9.79 20.66
C ASP A 180 -15.63 10.54 19.51
N ARG A 181 -14.57 11.26 19.81
CA ARG A 181 -13.71 11.92 18.82
C ARG A 181 -12.68 10.91 18.32
N ARG A 182 -12.60 10.74 17.01
CA ARG A 182 -11.74 9.73 16.35
C ARG A 182 -11.10 10.33 15.10
N VAL A 183 -9.97 9.78 14.68
CA VAL A 183 -9.37 10.07 13.37
C VAL A 183 -9.73 8.93 12.42
N MET A 184 -10.22 9.29 11.26
CA MET A 184 -10.66 8.35 10.24
C MET A 184 -9.67 8.34 9.08
N GLY A 185 -9.06 7.19 8.82
CA GLY A 185 -8.35 6.90 7.59
C GLY A 185 -9.31 6.30 6.56
N SER A 186 -9.50 6.96 5.43
CA SER A 186 -10.43 6.50 4.39
C SER A 186 -9.71 6.09 3.12
N ILE A 187 -10.22 5.03 2.49
CA ILE A 187 -9.88 4.63 1.13
C ILE A 187 -11.11 4.93 0.28
N GLN A 188 -10.97 5.93 -0.58
CA GLN A 188 -12.08 6.43 -1.38
C GLN A 188 -12.75 5.31 -2.19
N GLY A 189 -14.06 5.23 -2.10
CA GLY A 189 -14.87 4.24 -2.82
C GLY A 189 -14.81 2.81 -2.26
N VAL A 190 -13.94 2.52 -1.29
CA VAL A 190 -13.78 1.17 -0.73
C VAL A 190 -14.29 1.08 0.70
N MET A 191 -13.66 1.82 1.63
CA MET A 191 -14.04 1.81 3.05
C MET A 191 -13.26 2.86 3.84
N ALA A 192 -13.60 3.00 5.12
CA ALA A 192 -12.79 3.73 6.08
C ALA A 192 -12.64 2.96 7.38
N VAL A 193 -11.59 3.29 8.14
CA VAL A 193 -11.37 2.84 9.50
C VAL A 193 -11.22 4.04 10.42
N ALA A 194 -11.96 4.07 11.51
CA ALA A 194 -11.80 5.09 12.54
C ALA A 194 -11.03 4.50 13.72
N THR A 195 -10.07 5.28 14.23
CA THR A 195 -9.26 4.96 15.41
C THR A 195 -10.14 4.76 16.65
N THR A 196 -9.54 4.40 17.76
CA THR A 196 -10.11 4.57 19.10
C THR A 196 -10.25 6.07 19.40
N TYR A 197 -10.77 6.41 20.58
CA TYR A 197 -10.77 7.81 21.03
C TYR A 197 -9.37 8.42 21.01
N ILE A 198 -9.23 9.61 20.44
CA ILE A 198 -7.97 10.38 20.46
C ILE A 198 -8.26 11.71 21.18
N HIS A 199 -7.41 12.00 22.18
CA HIS A 199 -7.51 13.26 22.89
C HIS A 199 -7.17 14.44 21.95
N PRO A 200 -7.93 15.53 21.94
CA PRO A 200 -7.70 16.66 21.01
C PRO A 200 -6.29 17.27 21.08
N SER A 201 -5.60 17.19 22.23
CA SER A 201 -4.21 17.66 22.36
C SER A 201 -3.19 16.86 21.55
N LEU A 202 -3.57 15.69 21.05
CA LEU A 202 -2.75 14.83 20.20
C LEU A 202 -3.08 14.97 18.72
N ILE A 203 -3.72 16.09 18.34
CA ILE A 203 -4.21 16.32 16.98
C ILE A 203 -3.76 17.71 16.54
N GLU A 204 -3.16 17.78 15.35
CA GLU A 204 -2.87 19.06 14.67
C GLU A 204 -3.67 19.14 13.36
N PRO A 205 -4.27 20.29 13.04
CA PRO A 205 -4.88 20.53 11.73
C PRO A 205 -3.84 20.51 10.61
N LEU A 206 -4.19 19.94 9.44
CA LEU A 206 -3.33 19.94 8.25
C LEU A 206 -3.68 21.07 7.27
N ASP A 207 -4.93 21.57 7.34
CA ASP A 207 -5.41 22.62 6.47
C ASP A 207 -5.52 23.91 7.34
N LEU A 208 -4.70 24.89 7.06
CA LEU A 208 -4.82 26.29 7.50
C LEU A 208 -5.31 27.15 6.35
#